data_8f77d9be80c4001d26d9ce7e8405a5c9
#
_entry.id   8f77d9be80c4001d26d9ce7e8405a5c9
#
_cell.length_a   1.000
_cell.length_b   1.000
_cell.length_c   1.000
_cell.angle_alpha   90.00
_cell.angle_beta   90.00
_cell.angle_gamma   90.00
#
_symmetry.space_group_name_H-M   'P 1'
#
loop_
_entity.id
_entity.type
_entity.pdbx_description
1 polymer ?
#
loop_
_entity_poly.entity_id
_entity_poly.type
_entity_poly.pdbx_seq_one_letter_code
_entity_poly.pdbx_strand_id
1 'polypeptide(L)'
;METFNIVDLFFESAKKYPDKTAIIYRENEISFSEFKAQVQDTSTHFANKGINRGDRVLIFVPMSIDLYRIVLALFNIGATAVFLDEWVSKKRMEECCKVAQCKAFIGIFKARIFSFFSSELRKIPIKLSANYSRTPDKMVGTVKTQLSDTALITFTTGSTGTPKAAKRTHGFLKEQFNALLEKIDPQPDDVDMPVLPIVLLINLGAGCTSVIAEFKASKPDEMNTAKIIQQIQTYKVTRLVSSPFFIKRIAKHSIATGTSFPLLKKIFTGGAPVFPAEAELYTKAFPQTKTEIVYGSTEAEPISSIEAKELVKEKENILQKGLKVGQPYRKANVKIIEIREDIISCTAEEELSRLVLPEGKIGEIIVSGPHVLREYFNNEKALKQNKIFINEQCWHRTGDSGYVDSEGILYLTGRCNTLIYRNNLTIAPFIYENYFQTLENVEMGTLLQLNNKLTALVEVKNENAKTEVREKINTLDILPDAVVFIEKIPRDPRHNSKIDYAKLSSLVSK
;
A
#
# COMPACT_ATOMS: atom_id res chain seq x y z
N MET A 1 7.59 -25.75 18.79
CA MET A 1 7.15 -24.55 18.09
C MET A 1 7.60 -24.63 16.63
N GLU A 2 6.72 -24.29 15.70
CA GLU A 2 7.04 -24.33 14.26
C GLU A 2 8.10 -23.25 13.94
N THR A 3 9.18 -23.69 13.27
CA THR A 3 10.27 -22.80 12.82
C THR A 3 10.08 -22.49 11.35
N PHE A 4 10.18 -21.25 10.96
CA PHE A 4 10.08 -20.78 9.59
C PHE A 4 10.84 -19.49 9.40
N ASN A 5 11.69 -19.41 8.37
CA ASN A 5 12.30 -18.16 7.95
C ASN A 5 11.79 -17.77 6.57
N ILE A 6 11.26 -16.57 6.43
CA ILE A 6 10.67 -16.09 5.16
C ILE A 6 11.66 -16.11 3.98
N VAL A 7 12.97 -16.04 4.25
CA VAL A 7 14.01 -16.14 3.21
C VAL A 7 14.04 -17.51 2.53
N ASP A 8 13.55 -18.56 3.21
CA ASP A 8 13.55 -19.93 2.67
C ASP A 8 12.74 -20.02 1.37
N LEU A 9 11.65 -19.24 1.24
CA LEU A 9 10.87 -19.17 0.01
C LEU A 9 11.71 -18.73 -1.20
N PHE A 10 12.58 -17.74 -1.02
CA PHE A 10 13.52 -17.32 -2.06
C PHE A 10 14.60 -18.38 -2.31
N PHE A 11 15.15 -19.00 -1.26
CA PHE A 11 16.19 -20.01 -1.41
C PHE A 11 15.68 -21.28 -2.11
N GLU A 12 14.44 -21.65 -1.89
CA GLU A 12 13.77 -22.74 -2.62
C GLU A 12 13.61 -22.40 -4.11
N SER A 13 13.17 -21.19 -4.42
CA SER A 13 13.09 -20.70 -5.80
C SER A 13 14.46 -20.66 -6.48
N ALA A 14 15.49 -20.19 -5.77
CA ALA A 14 16.86 -20.17 -6.29
C ALA A 14 17.46 -21.56 -6.51
N LYS A 15 17.01 -22.57 -5.76
CA LYS A 15 17.38 -23.98 -5.98
C LYS A 15 16.65 -24.54 -7.21
N LYS A 16 15.39 -24.14 -7.41
CA LYS A 16 14.55 -24.65 -8.50
C LYS A 16 14.89 -24.01 -9.85
N TYR A 17 15.25 -22.73 -9.86
CA TYR A 17 15.48 -21.93 -11.07
C TYR A 17 16.85 -21.19 -11.01
N PRO A 18 17.99 -21.88 -10.86
CA PRO A 18 19.29 -21.26 -10.55
C PRO A 18 19.74 -20.25 -11.62
N ASP A 19 19.60 -20.61 -12.88
CA ASP A 19 20.13 -19.83 -14.03
C ASP A 19 19.14 -18.79 -14.56
N LYS A 20 17.89 -18.79 -14.02
CA LYS A 20 16.87 -17.84 -14.42
C LYS A 20 17.18 -16.45 -13.85
N THR A 21 16.91 -15.40 -14.64
CA THR A 21 16.97 -14.03 -14.17
C THR A 21 15.96 -13.80 -13.06
N ALA A 22 16.43 -13.37 -11.89
CA ALA A 22 15.61 -13.03 -10.74
C ALA A 22 15.17 -11.56 -10.77
N ILE A 23 16.12 -10.65 -10.98
CA ILE A 23 15.88 -9.21 -10.98
C ILE A 23 16.60 -8.55 -12.16
N ILE A 24 15.88 -7.64 -12.83
CA ILE A 24 16.42 -6.72 -13.82
C ILE A 24 16.28 -5.30 -13.26
N TYR A 25 17.40 -4.59 -13.20
CA TYR A 25 17.42 -3.21 -12.79
C TYR A 25 18.37 -2.38 -13.67
N ARG A 26 17.81 -1.46 -14.43
CA ARG A 26 18.51 -0.77 -15.50
C ARG A 26 19.03 -1.78 -16.52
N GLU A 27 20.34 -1.78 -16.81
CA GLU A 27 20.98 -2.74 -17.72
C GLU A 27 21.58 -3.96 -17.00
N ASN A 28 21.42 -4.03 -15.66
CA ASN A 28 21.95 -5.12 -14.87
C ASN A 28 20.89 -6.19 -14.65
N GLU A 29 21.27 -7.41 -14.96
CA GLU A 29 20.49 -8.62 -14.67
C GLU A 29 21.25 -9.47 -13.66
N ILE A 30 20.52 -10.12 -12.77
CA ILE A 30 21.10 -11.07 -11.82
C ILE A 30 20.26 -12.35 -11.79
N SER A 31 20.92 -13.50 -11.90
CA SER A 31 20.25 -14.79 -11.79
C SER A 31 19.85 -15.13 -10.36
N PHE A 32 18.96 -16.10 -10.18
CA PHE A 32 18.56 -16.57 -8.85
C PHE A 32 19.75 -17.15 -8.07
N SER A 33 20.66 -17.89 -8.72
CA SER A 33 21.84 -18.46 -8.06
C SER A 33 22.85 -17.38 -7.64
N GLU A 34 23.15 -16.44 -8.53
CA GLU A 34 24.07 -15.32 -8.21
C GLU A 34 23.49 -14.42 -7.11
N PHE A 35 22.19 -14.14 -7.17
CA PHE A 35 21.54 -13.33 -6.16
C PHE A 35 21.52 -14.02 -4.79
N LYS A 36 21.29 -15.35 -4.76
CA LYS A 36 21.41 -16.15 -3.54
C LYS A 36 22.81 -16.07 -2.96
N ALA A 37 23.86 -16.21 -3.78
CA ALA A 37 25.24 -16.11 -3.33
C ALA A 37 25.52 -14.71 -2.72
N GLN A 38 25.08 -13.64 -3.38
CA GLN A 38 25.22 -12.28 -2.84
C GLN A 38 24.45 -12.07 -1.52
N VAL A 39 23.25 -12.65 -1.37
CA VAL A 39 22.49 -12.62 -0.11
C VAL A 39 23.26 -13.32 1.01
N GLN A 40 23.85 -14.49 0.76
CA GLN A 40 24.60 -15.25 1.74
C GLN A 40 25.92 -14.54 2.15
N ASP A 41 26.65 -13.98 1.18
CA ASP A 41 27.85 -13.15 1.46
C ASP A 41 27.46 -11.93 2.32
N THR A 42 26.38 -11.25 1.98
CA THR A 42 25.90 -10.08 2.74
C THR A 42 25.48 -10.47 4.15
N SER A 43 24.84 -11.63 4.32
CA SER A 43 24.47 -12.19 5.64
C SER A 43 25.71 -12.37 6.51
N THR A 44 26.76 -12.96 5.94
CA THR A 44 28.05 -13.18 6.62
C THR A 44 28.70 -11.85 7.00
N HIS A 45 28.71 -10.89 6.08
CA HIS A 45 29.21 -9.54 6.37
C HIS A 45 28.46 -8.89 7.54
N PHE A 46 27.11 -8.97 7.57
CA PHE A 46 26.34 -8.37 8.64
C PHE A 46 26.58 -9.05 10.00
N ALA A 47 26.65 -10.38 10.02
CA ALA A 47 26.98 -11.13 11.23
C ALA A 47 28.37 -10.74 11.78
N ASN A 48 29.40 -10.63 10.91
CA ASN A 48 30.73 -10.20 11.27
C ASN A 48 30.80 -8.76 11.79
N LYS A 49 29.83 -7.89 11.39
CA LYS A 49 29.67 -6.53 11.92
C LYS A 49 28.85 -6.47 13.21
N GLY A 50 28.49 -7.62 13.77
CA GLY A 50 27.81 -7.72 15.06
C GLY A 50 26.28 -7.54 14.97
N ILE A 51 25.67 -7.70 13.78
CA ILE A 51 24.22 -7.77 13.62
C ILE A 51 23.78 -9.21 13.87
N ASN A 52 22.89 -9.40 14.83
CA ASN A 52 22.44 -10.71 15.29
C ASN A 52 20.92 -10.88 15.16
N ARG A 53 20.42 -12.08 15.40
CA ARG A 53 18.99 -12.37 15.47
C ARG A 53 18.28 -11.40 16.42
N GLY A 54 17.15 -10.86 15.96
CA GLY A 54 16.32 -9.91 16.73
C GLY A 54 16.80 -8.45 16.69
N ASP A 55 18.02 -8.18 16.18
CA ASP A 55 18.50 -6.81 16.01
C ASP A 55 17.68 -6.09 14.93
N ARG A 56 17.27 -4.85 15.20
CA ARG A 56 16.54 -4.01 14.26
C ARG A 56 17.50 -3.16 13.46
N VAL A 57 17.35 -3.20 12.13
CA VAL A 57 18.25 -2.55 11.18
C VAL A 57 17.45 -1.59 10.30
N LEU A 58 17.74 -0.30 10.44
CA LEU A 58 17.14 0.75 9.63
C LEU A 58 17.75 0.78 8.23
N ILE A 59 16.90 0.76 7.20
CA ILE A 59 17.33 0.71 5.80
C ILE A 59 16.93 2.00 5.08
N PHE A 60 17.93 2.69 4.51
CA PHE A 60 17.78 3.86 3.63
C PHE A 60 18.42 3.58 2.28
N VAL A 61 17.79 2.70 1.53
CA VAL A 61 18.22 2.25 0.21
C VAL A 61 16.99 2.29 -0.72
N PRO A 62 17.06 2.96 -1.87
CA PRO A 62 15.96 2.97 -2.83
C PRO A 62 15.74 1.57 -3.42
N MET A 63 14.59 1.36 -4.03
CA MET A 63 14.26 0.12 -4.71
C MET A 63 15.31 -0.22 -5.76
N SER A 64 16.05 -1.32 -5.55
CA SER A 64 17.21 -1.74 -6.32
C SER A 64 17.55 -3.19 -5.96
N ILE A 65 18.45 -3.82 -6.72
CA ILE A 65 18.99 -5.16 -6.37
C ILE A 65 19.58 -5.15 -4.96
N ASP A 66 20.31 -4.09 -4.59
CA ASP A 66 20.91 -3.95 -3.27
C ASP A 66 19.88 -3.92 -2.13
N LEU A 67 18.73 -3.26 -2.34
CA LEU A 67 17.66 -3.23 -1.33
C LEU A 67 17.23 -4.65 -0.98
N TYR A 68 16.91 -5.46 -1.99
CA TYR A 68 16.40 -6.82 -1.77
C TYR A 68 17.47 -7.77 -1.25
N ARG A 69 18.71 -7.61 -1.70
CA ARG A 69 19.86 -8.33 -1.15
C ARG A 69 20.00 -8.09 0.35
N ILE A 70 19.94 -6.82 0.78
CA ILE A 70 20.04 -6.42 2.19
C ILE A 70 18.88 -7.00 3.00
N VAL A 71 17.64 -6.87 2.53
CA VAL A 71 16.46 -7.37 3.23
C VAL A 71 16.52 -8.88 3.41
N LEU A 72 16.82 -9.62 2.35
CA LEU A 72 16.93 -11.08 2.42
C LEU A 72 18.09 -11.53 3.29
N ALA A 73 19.22 -10.79 3.27
CA ALA A 73 20.35 -11.06 4.15
C ALA A 73 20.01 -10.86 5.64
N LEU A 74 19.24 -9.82 5.97
CA LEU A 74 18.75 -9.62 7.33
C LEU A 74 17.81 -10.73 7.76
N PHE A 75 16.88 -11.14 6.89
CA PHE A 75 16.01 -12.29 7.16
C PHE A 75 16.81 -13.56 7.38
N ASN A 76 17.86 -13.79 6.58
CA ASN A 76 18.71 -14.98 6.69
C ASN A 76 19.38 -15.12 8.05
N ILE A 77 19.81 -14.02 8.66
CA ILE A 77 20.42 -13.99 10.01
C ILE A 77 19.38 -13.78 11.12
N GLY A 78 18.09 -13.75 10.81
CA GLY A 78 17.01 -13.53 11.78
C GLY A 78 16.95 -12.12 12.36
N ALA A 79 17.55 -11.13 11.68
CA ALA A 79 17.44 -9.71 12.05
C ALA A 79 16.16 -9.09 11.45
N THR A 80 15.73 -7.98 12.05
CA THR A 80 14.51 -7.27 11.64
C THR A 80 14.87 -6.11 10.72
N ALA A 81 14.34 -6.11 9.50
CA ALA A 81 14.41 -4.98 8.59
C ALA A 81 13.44 -3.88 9.00
N VAL A 82 13.87 -2.62 9.04
CA VAL A 82 13.05 -1.46 9.41
C VAL A 82 13.02 -0.46 8.25
N PHE A 83 11.82 -0.14 7.76
CA PHE A 83 11.61 0.81 6.68
C PHE A 83 10.84 2.04 7.14
N LEU A 84 11.29 3.19 6.62
CA LEU A 84 10.56 4.45 6.68
C LEU A 84 10.17 4.85 5.26
N ASP A 85 9.05 5.55 5.13
CA ASP A 85 8.66 6.12 3.84
C ASP A 85 9.68 7.19 3.37
N GLU A 86 10.03 7.22 2.09
CA GLU A 86 11.03 8.13 1.52
C GLU A 86 10.66 9.62 1.63
N TRP A 87 9.37 9.94 1.81
CA TRP A 87 8.81 11.31 1.93
C TRP A 87 8.61 11.75 3.37
N VAL A 88 9.14 11.02 4.32
CA VAL A 88 9.02 11.38 5.74
C VAL A 88 9.85 12.62 6.05
N SER A 89 9.24 13.61 6.70
CA SER A 89 9.96 14.79 7.19
C SER A 89 11.04 14.38 8.20
N LYS A 90 12.10 15.18 8.34
CA LYS A 90 13.18 14.91 9.32
C LYS A 90 12.63 14.66 10.73
N LYS A 91 11.66 15.49 11.18
CA LYS A 91 11.02 15.33 12.50
C LYS A 91 10.34 13.97 12.62
N ARG A 92 9.54 13.60 11.63
CA ARG A 92 8.83 12.31 11.60
C ARG A 92 9.78 11.12 11.57
N MET A 93 10.86 11.22 10.80
CA MET A 93 11.91 10.20 10.75
C MET A 93 12.54 10.00 12.13
N GLU A 94 12.88 11.08 12.85
CA GLU A 94 13.45 11.00 14.18
C GLU A 94 12.47 10.36 15.20
N GLU A 95 11.18 10.66 15.10
CA GLU A 95 10.13 9.99 15.88
C GLU A 95 10.07 8.49 15.59
N CYS A 96 10.13 8.09 14.32
CA CYS A 96 10.17 6.68 13.93
C CYS A 96 11.43 5.97 14.46
N CYS A 97 12.59 6.63 14.38
CA CYS A 97 13.85 6.08 14.91
C CYS A 97 13.79 5.85 16.43
N LYS A 98 13.17 6.77 17.18
CA LYS A 98 12.95 6.60 18.63
C LYS A 98 12.09 5.38 18.95
N VAL A 99 11.04 5.16 18.16
CA VAL A 99 10.16 3.99 18.33
C VAL A 99 10.90 2.70 17.95
N ALA A 100 11.60 2.70 16.79
CA ALA A 100 12.25 1.51 16.26
C ALA A 100 13.47 1.06 17.07
N GLN A 101 14.21 1.98 17.70
CA GLN A 101 15.41 1.69 18.49
C GLN A 101 16.39 0.76 17.76
N CYS A 102 16.81 1.15 16.56
CA CYS A 102 17.62 0.34 15.69
C CYS A 102 19.08 0.22 16.21
N LYS A 103 19.65 -0.98 16.09
CA LYS A 103 21.08 -1.26 16.40
C LYS A 103 21.99 -0.93 15.22
N ALA A 104 21.48 -1.05 14.00
CA ALA A 104 22.24 -0.76 12.81
C ALA A 104 21.47 0.12 11.82
N PHE A 105 22.20 0.83 10.99
CA PHE A 105 21.74 1.65 9.89
C PHE A 105 22.49 1.26 8.61
N ILE A 106 21.74 0.94 7.55
CA ILE A 106 22.30 0.64 6.24
C ILE A 106 21.76 1.65 5.24
N GLY A 107 22.66 2.33 4.53
CA GLY A 107 22.24 3.38 3.61
C GLY A 107 23.18 3.59 2.45
N ILE A 108 22.65 4.17 1.36
CA ILE A 108 23.44 4.70 0.26
C ILE A 108 24.31 5.86 0.77
N PHE A 109 25.35 6.24 0.01
CA PHE A 109 26.32 7.27 0.41
C PHE A 109 25.67 8.57 0.92
N LYS A 110 24.66 9.10 0.20
CA LYS A 110 23.93 10.32 0.61
C LYS A 110 23.21 10.14 1.94
N ALA A 111 22.56 9.00 2.15
CA ALA A 111 21.84 8.70 3.40
C ALA A 111 22.80 8.56 4.59
N ARG A 112 24.00 8.03 4.37
CA ARG A 112 25.06 7.94 5.38
C ARG A 112 25.56 9.32 5.78
N ILE A 113 25.81 10.23 4.83
CA ILE A 113 26.16 11.63 5.14
C ILE A 113 25.02 12.28 5.92
N PHE A 114 23.78 12.13 5.47
CA PHE A 114 22.60 12.69 6.17
C PHE A 114 22.50 12.19 7.62
N SER A 115 22.93 10.95 7.90
CA SER A 115 22.90 10.40 9.26
C SER A 115 23.70 11.20 10.29
N PHE A 116 24.70 11.96 9.88
CA PHE A 116 25.47 12.85 10.76
C PHE A 116 24.68 14.10 11.18
N PHE A 117 23.66 14.49 10.42
CA PHE A 117 22.83 15.67 10.67
C PHE A 117 21.54 15.36 11.44
N SER A 118 21.26 14.08 11.76
CA SER A 118 20.13 13.67 12.58
C SER A 118 20.58 13.19 13.95
N SER A 119 19.97 13.74 15.00
CA SER A 119 20.31 13.37 16.39
C SER A 119 20.06 11.89 16.67
N GLU A 120 18.97 11.33 16.14
CA GLU A 120 18.61 9.94 16.37
C GLU A 120 19.44 8.97 15.52
N LEU A 121 19.72 9.29 14.26
CA LEU A 121 20.58 8.45 13.41
C LEU A 121 22.01 8.40 13.91
N ARG A 122 22.52 9.49 14.52
CA ARG A 122 23.87 9.51 15.13
C ARG A 122 24.02 8.50 16.25
N LYS A 123 22.98 8.25 17.03
CA LYS A 123 22.96 7.31 18.16
C LYS A 123 23.08 5.85 17.74
N ILE A 124 22.75 5.52 16.47
CA ILE A 124 22.81 4.15 15.98
C ILE A 124 24.30 3.72 15.87
N PRO A 125 24.72 2.67 16.60
CA PRO A 125 26.14 2.35 16.75
C PRO A 125 26.77 1.78 15.48
N ILE A 126 26.04 0.97 14.71
CA ILE A 126 26.56 0.31 13.51
C ILE A 126 26.03 1.03 12.27
N LYS A 127 26.94 1.54 11.41
CA LYS A 127 26.56 2.22 10.15
C LYS A 127 27.28 1.56 8.98
N LEU A 128 26.51 0.97 8.07
CA LEU A 128 27.03 0.21 6.95
C LEU A 128 26.64 0.84 5.60
N SER A 129 27.45 0.53 4.59
CA SER A 129 27.15 0.87 3.20
C SER A 129 26.13 -0.12 2.62
N ALA A 130 25.28 0.37 1.71
CA ALA A 130 24.39 -0.48 0.93
C ALA A 130 25.14 -1.25 -0.18
N ASN A 131 26.37 -0.83 -0.54
CA ASN A 131 27.11 -1.44 -1.64
C ASN A 131 27.48 -2.89 -1.31
N TYR A 132 27.35 -3.75 -2.31
CA TYR A 132 27.82 -5.12 -2.20
C TYR A 132 29.34 -5.19 -2.19
N SER A 133 29.86 -6.03 -1.32
CA SER A 133 31.26 -6.48 -1.36
C SER A 133 31.29 -7.96 -0.99
N ARG A 134 32.02 -8.74 -1.76
CA ARG A 134 32.21 -10.17 -1.48
C ARG A 134 32.94 -10.33 -0.16
N THR A 135 32.47 -11.25 0.67
CA THR A 135 33.09 -11.60 1.95
C THR A 135 33.81 -12.93 1.77
N PRO A 136 35.14 -12.99 1.99
CA PRO A 136 35.91 -14.21 1.84
C PRO A 136 35.69 -15.22 2.98
N ASP A 137 34.96 -14.85 4.02
CA ASP A 137 34.75 -15.64 5.23
C ASP A 137 33.80 -16.82 5.01
N LYS A 138 33.86 -17.78 5.94
CA LYS A 138 32.93 -18.91 5.94
C LYS A 138 31.50 -18.41 6.04
N MET A 139 30.67 -18.81 5.08
CA MET A 139 29.26 -18.41 5.00
C MET A 139 28.47 -18.83 6.25
N VAL A 140 27.67 -17.89 6.79
CA VAL A 140 26.69 -18.19 7.82
C VAL A 140 25.50 -18.90 7.20
N GLY A 141 25.03 -19.95 7.89
CA GLY A 141 23.80 -20.64 7.50
C GLY A 141 22.55 -19.81 7.82
N THR A 142 21.42 -20.23 7.30
CA THR A 142 20.11 -19.63 7.64
C THR A 142 19.80 -19.84 9.11
N VAL A 143 19.51 -18.75 9.81
CA VAL A 143 19.14 -18.80 11.22
C VAL A 143 17.68 -19.31 11.33
N LYS A 144 17.47 -20.31 12.17
CA LYS A 144 16.12 -20.79 12.49
C LYS A 144 15.38 -19.72 13.29
N THR A 145 14.29 -19.22 12.73
CA THR A 145 13.39 -18.25 13.38
C THR A 145 12.08 -18.92 13.78
N GLN A 146 11.37 -18.33 14.72
CA GLN A 146 10.01 -18.72 15.08
C GLN A 146 9.00 -17.92 14.24
N LEU A 147 7.79 -18.43 14.04
CA LEU A 147 6.72 -17.70 13.36
C LEU A 147 6.43 -16.35 14.01
N SER A 148 6.64 -16.23 15.33
CA SER A 148 6.43 -14.99 16.11
C SER A 148 7.59 -13.99 16.04
N ASP A 149 8.78 -14.41 15.53
CA ASP A 149 9.93 -13.49 15.40
C ASP A 149 9.62 -12.38 14.40
N THR A 150 10.00 -11.16 14.73
CA THR A 150 9.78 -10.01 13.87
C THR A 150 10.77 -10.00 12.70
N ALA A 151 10.27 -10.05 11.48
CA ALA A 151 11.08 -9.98 10.26
C ALA A 151 11.17 -8.55 9.71
N LEU A 152 10.05 -7.81 9.75
CA LEU A 152 9.93 -6.53 9.09
C LEU A 152 9.10 -5.55 9.93
N ILE A 153 9.56 -4.31 10.04
CA ILE A 153 8.78 -3.19 10.61
C ILE A 153 8.64 -2.12 9.53
N THR A 154 7.39 -1.74 9.24
CA THR A 154 7.09 -0.62 8.34
C THR A 154 6.25 0.41 9.06
N PHE A 155 6.59 1.69 8.90
CA PHE A 155 5.82 2.78 9.49
C PHE A 155 4.69 3.21 8.56
N THR A 156 3.49 3.30 9.09
CA THR A 156 2.32 3.80 8.37
C THR A 156 1.99 5.23 8.78
N THR A 157 1.48 6.02 7.84
CA THR A 157 1.00 7.37 8.11
C THR A 157 -0.37 7.28 8.78
N GLY A 158 -0.37 7.18 10.11
CA GLY A 158 -1.63 7.24 10.88
C GLY A 158 -2.19 8.67 10.93
N SER A 159 -3.51 8.81 10.84
CA SER A 159 -4.25 10.07 11.01
C SER A 159 -4.06 10.74 12.38
N THR A 160 -3.52 10.02 13.35
CA THR A 160 -3.42 10.42 14.78
C THR A 160 -2.06 11.01 15.18
N GLY A 161 -1.21 11.43 14.25
CA GLY A 161 0.07 12.10 14.56
C GLY A 161 1.22 11.18 14.95
N THR A 162 1.04 10.17 15.80
CA THR A 162 2.11 9.23 16.21
C THR A 162 2.35 8.16 15.15
N PRO A 163 3.63 7.84 14.81
CA PRO A 163 3.93 6.79 13.85
C PRO A 163 3.41 5.42 14.31
N LYS A 164 2.66 4.73 13.44
CA LYS A 164 2.27 3.35 13.67
C LYS A 164 3.30 2.42 13.02
N ALA A 165 4.02 1.67 13.81
CA ALA A 165 5.03 0.70 13.37
C ALA A 165 4.38 -0.67 13.21
N ALA A 166 4.00 -1.05 12.00
CA ALA A 166 3.43 -2.37 11.69
C ALA A 166 4.48 -3.45 11.94
N LYS A 167 4.26 -4.31 12.94
CA LYS A 167 5.16 -5.41 13.32
C LYS A 167 4.80 -6.65 12.51
N ARG A 168 5.56 -6.93 11.47
CA ARG A 168 5.37 -8.08 10.59
C ARG A 168 6.31 -9.20 11.00
N THR A 169 5.75 -10.29 11.54
CA THR A 169 6.50 -11.48 11.93
C THR A 169 6.74 -12.37 10.71
N HIS A 170 7.63 -13.37 10.83
CA HIS A 170 7.82 -14.38 9.79
C HIS A 170 6.52 -15.11 9.48
N GLY A 171 5.70 -15.42 10.49
CA GLY A 171 4.39 -16.04 10.33
C GLY A 171 3.41 -15.14 9.58
N PHE A 172 3.33 -13.85 9.92
CA PHE A 172 2.50 -12.90 9.19
C PHE A 172 2.93 -12.79 7.71
N LEU A 173 4.23 -12.67 7.45
CA LEU A 173 4.74 -12.58 6.07
C LEU A 173 4.47 -13.87 5.27
N LYS A 174 4.51 -15.05 5.92
CA LYS A 174 4.11 -16.34 5.31
C LYS A 174 2.64 -16.30 4.87
N GLU A 175 1.74 -15.87 5.75
CA GLU A 175 0.31 -15.81 5.43
C GLU A 175 -0.01 -14.71 4.40
N GLN A 176 0.67 -13.56 4.47
CA GLN A 176 0.54 -12.52 3.45
C GLN A 176 1.08 -12.99 2.09
N PHE A 177 2.22 -13.70 2.08
CA PHE A 177 2.75 -14.33 0.87
C PHE A 177 1.74 -15.29 0.26
N ASN A 178 1.17 -16.19 1.06
CA ASN A 178 0.17 -17.15 0.59
C ASN A 178 -1.08 -16.47 0.02
N ALA A 179 -1.57 -15.41 0.70
CA ALA A 179 -2.76 -14.67 0.26
C ALA A 179 -2.51 -13.93 -1.06
N LEU A 180 -1.36 -13.27 -1.20
CA LEU A 180 -0.99 -12.56 -2.43
C LEU A 180 -0.60 -13.51 -3.55
N LEU A 181 0.06 -14.64 -3.24
CA LEU A 181 0.35 -15.69 -4.22
C LEU A 181 -0.94 -16.21 -4.84
N GLU A 182 -1.95 -16.52 -4.01
CA GLU A 182 -3.26 -16.95 -4.48
C GLU A 182 -3.98 -15.87 -5.31
N LYS A 183 -3.87 -14.60 -4.89
CA LYS A 183 -4.55 -13.49 -5.55
C LYS A 183 -3.91 -13.10 -6.88
N ILE A 184 -2.60 -13.00 -6.92
CA ILE A 184 -1.83 -12.57 -8.10
C ILE A 184 -1.66 -13.75 -9.07
N ASP A 185 -1.63 -14.98 -8.55
CA ASP A 185 -1.40 -16.21 -9.31
C ASP A 185 -0.18 -16.07 -10.24
N PRO A 186 1.03 -15.81 -9.65
CA PRO A 186 2.23 -15.63 -10.44
C PRO A 186 2.67 -16.97 -11.04
N GLN A 187 2.93 -16.96 -12.35
CA GLN A 187 3.49 -18.12 -13.04
C GLN A 187 5.01 -17.99 -13.12
N PRO A 188 5.78 -19.09 -13.09
CA PRO A 188 7.24 -19.01 -13.17
C PRO A 188 7.76 -18.28 -14.41
N ASP A 189 7.05 -18.34 -15.54
CA ASP A 189 7.39 -17.65 -16.79
C ASP A 189 6.97 -16.18 -16.84
N ASP A 190 6.29 -15.68 -15.81
CA ASP A 190 5.94 -14.27 -15.74
C ASP A 190 7.18 -13.39 -15.56
N VAL A 191 7.17 -12.28 -16.28
CA VAL A 191 8.04 -11.12 -16.07
C VAL A 191 7.19 -10.01 -15.49
N ASP A 192 7.39 -9.71 -14.23
CA ASP A 192 6.62 -8.70 -13.50
C ASP A 192 7.38 -7.38 -13.38
N MET A 193 6.66 -6.28 -13.48
CA MET A 193 7.19 -4.97 -13.07
C MET A 193 6.49 -4.54 -11.77
N PRO A 194 7.02 -4.96 -10.61
CA PRO A 194 6.46 -4.59 -9.32
C PRO A 194 6.92 -3.18 -8.95
N VAL A 195 5.96 -2.27 -8.75
CA VAL A 195 6.24 -0.92 -8.25
C VAL A 195 6.13 -0.86 -6.73
N LEU A 196 5.41 -1.81 -6.14
CA LEU A 196 5.27 -1.97 -4.70
C LEU A 196 6.36 -2.93 -4.17
N PRO A 197 7.24 -2.48 -3.24
CA PRO A 197 8.41 -3.27 -2.83
C PRO A 197 8.11 -4.68 -2.32
N ILE A 198 6.99 -4.88 -1.61
CA ILE A 198 6.63 -6.20 -1.07
C ILE A 198 6.38 -7.23 -2.18
N VAL A 199 5.88 -6.80 -3.33
CA VAL A 199 5.55 -7.69 -4.45
C VAL A 199 6.79 -8.31 -5.07
N LEU A 200 7.92 -7.60 -5.11
CA LEU A 200 9.17 -8.18 -5.60
C LEU A 200 9.65 -9.34 -4.68
N LEU A 201 9.47 -9.21 -3.35
CA LEU A 201 9.77 -10.32 -2.44
C LEU A 201 8.87 -11.54 -2.73
N ILE A 202 7.61 -11.31 -3.09
CA ILE A 202 6.69 -12.37 -3.48
C ILE A 202 7.16 -13.03 -4.78
N ASN A 203 7.55 -12.25 -5.78
CA ASN A 203 8.07 -12.75 -7.04
C ASN A 203 9.32 -13.61 -6.85
N LEU A 204 10.24 -13.19 -5.98
CA LEU A 204 11.43 -13.98 -5.64
C LEU A 204 11.06 -15.32 -5.00
N GLY A 205 10.06 -15.34 -4.11
CA GLY A 205 9.56 -16.57 -3.51
C GLY A 205 8.76 -17.45 -4.48
N ALA A 206 8.14 -16.88 -5.51
CA ALA A 206 7.40 -17.59 -6.55
C ALA A 206 8.27 -18.04 -7.75
N GLY A 207 9.52 -17.59 -7.82
CA GLY A 207 10.43 -17.89 -8.91
C GLY A 207 10.17 -17.07 -10.19
N CYS A 208 9.52 -15.88 -10.08
CA CYS A 208 9.27 -14.99 -11.20
C CYS A 208 10.41 -13.98 -11.41
N THR A 209 10.62 -13.55 -12.66
CA THR A 209 11.52 -12.45 -12.98
C THR A 209 10.87 -11.10 -12.62
N SER A 210 11.63 -10.21 -11.98
CA SER A 210 11.15 -8.86 -11.65
C SER A 210 11.96 -7.79 -12.36
N VAL A 211 11.28 -6.85 -13.00
CA VAL A 211 11.86 -5.63 -13.62
C VAL A 211 11.60 -4.45 -12.70
N ILE A 212 12.64 -3.87 -12.13
CA ILE A 212 12.50 -2.67 -11.30
C ILE A 212 12.31 -1.45 -12.20
N ALA A 213 11.17 -0.79 -12.08
CA ALA A 213 10.83 0.40 -12.86
C ALA A 213 11.78 1.58 -12.55
N GLU A 214 12.28 2.22 -13.59
CA GLU A 214 13.22 3.34 -13.46
C GLU A 214 12.53 4.67 -13.22
N PHE A 215 12.05 4.89 -12.01
CA PHE A 215 11.54 6.18 -11.56
C PHE A 215 11.84 6.39 -10.07
N LYS A 216 11.66 7.61 -9.60
CA LYS A 216 11.80 7.93 -8.18
C LYS A 216 10.43 7.88 -7.50
N ALA A 217 10.20 6.90 -6.64
CA ALA A 217 8.95 6.76 -5.91
C ALA A 217 8.64 8.00 -5.03
N SER A 218 9.68 8.69 -4.54
CA SER A 218 9.55 9.95 -3.78
C SER A 218 9.13 11.16 -4.63
N LYS A 219 9.16 11.04 -5.96
CA LYS A 219 8.79 12.10 -6.90
C LYS A 219 7.98 11.51 -8.07
N PRO A 220 6.79 11.01 -7.80
CA PRO A 220 6.00 10.31 -8.80
C PRO A 220 5.64 11.20 -10.01
N ASP A 221 5.48 12.50 -9.80
CA ASP A 221 5.18 13.46 -10.87
C ASP A 221 6.32 13.61 -11.89
N GLU A 222 7.59 13.34 -11.48
CA GLU A 222 8.77 13.37 -12.36
C GLU A 222 8.94 12.06 -13.18
N MET A 223 7.98 11.13 -13.13
CA MET A 223 8.05 9.86 -13.84
C MET A 223 8.07 10.07 -15.36
N ASN A 224 9.13 9.58 -16.02
CA ASN A 224 9.19 9.53 -17.48
C ASN A 224 8.41 8.32 -18.00
N THR A 225 7.14 8.55 -18.38
CA THR A 225 6.22 7.49 -18.80
C THR A 225 6.71 6.77 -20.05
N ALA A 226 7.31 7.48 -21.01
CA ALA A 226 7.83 6.86 -22.23
C ALA A 226 8.97 5.87 -21.93
N LYS A 227 9.86 6.21 -20.98
CA LYS A 227 10.94 5.31 -20.54
C LYS A 227 10.38 4.06 -19.85
N ILE A 228 9.36 4.19 -19.02
CA ILE A 228 8.70 3.03 -18.40
C ILE A 228 8.05 2.13 -19.43
N ILE A 229 7.37 2.70 -20.43
CA ILE A 229 6.77 1.94 -21.53
C ILE A 229 7.85 1.20 -22.32
N GLN A 230 8.96 1.86 -22.62
CA GLN A 230 10.10 1.22 -23.26
C GLN A 230 10.63 0.02 -22.43
N GLN A 231 10.75 0.17 -21.12
CA GLN A 231 11.14 -0.95 -20.23
C GLN A 231 10.13 -2.11 -20.31
N ILE A 232 8.81 -1.82 -20.26
CA ILE A 232 7.76 -2.85 -20.37
C ILE A 232 7.92 -3.63 -21.67
N GLN A 233 8.17 -2.94 -22.79
CA GLN A 233 8.33 -3.58 -24.09
C GLN A 233 9.65 -4.35 -24.23
N THR A 234 10.78 -3.70 -23.82
CA THR A 234 12.13 -4.29 -23.92
C THR A 234 12.25 -5.58 -23.11
N TYR A 235 11.76 -5.57 -21.90
CA TYR A 235 11.85 -6.72 -21.01
C TYR A 235 10.63 -7.67 -21.10
N LYS A 236 9.75 -7.45 -22.07
CA LYS A 236 8.58 -8.30 -22.35
C LYS A 236 7.72 -8.54 -21.11
N VAL A 237 7.44 -7.47 -20.37
CA VAL A 237 6.67 -7.54 -19.13
C VAL A 237 5.28 -8.13 -19.39
N THR A 238 4.94 -9.18 -18.65
CA THR A 238 3.65 -9.88 -18.74
C THR A 238 2.68 -9.46 -17.65
N ARG A 239 3.20 -8.87 -16.55
CA ARG A 239 2.41 -8.46 -15.39
C ARG A 239 2.91 -7.14 -14.81
N LEU A 240 1.96 -6.28 -14.39
CA LEU A 240 2.23 -5.05 -13.65
C LEU A 240 1.55 -5.10 -12.28
N VAL A 241 2.27 -4.77 -11.21
CA VAL A 241 1.67 -4.58 -9.89
C VAL A 241 2.09 -3.22 -9.33
N SER A 242 1.14 -2.28 -9.30
CA SER A 242 1.48 -0.89 -8.97
C SER A 242 0.31 -0.07 -8.42
N SER A 243 0.61 1.18 -8.02
CA SER A 243 -0.42 2.13 -7.61
C SER A 243 -1.28 2.60 -8.79
N PRO A 244 -2.53 3.04 -8.54
CA PRO A 244 -3.41 3.60 -9.57
C PRO A 244 -2.77 4.78 -10.32
N PHE A 245 -2.04 5.64 -9.62
CA PHE A 245 -1.32 6.75 -10.24
C PHE A 245 -0.37 6.29 -11.37
N PHE A 246 0.40 5.24 -11.13
CA PHE A 246 1.36 4.70 -12.10
C PHE A 246 0.63 4.14 -13.34
N ILE A 247 -0.41 3.32 -13.12
CA ILE A 247 -1.21 2.74 -14.22
C ILE A 247 -1.91 3.84 -15.04
N LYS A 248 -2.49 4.83 -14.36
CA LYS A 248 -3.15 5.98 -15.00
C LYS A 248 -2.23 6.75 -15.95
N ARG A 249 -0.97 6.97 -15.53
CA ARG A 249 0.05 7.64 -16.37
C ARG A 249 0.34 6.83 -17.62
N ILE A 250 0.55 5.52 -17.50
CA ILE A 250 0.79 4.62 -18.63
C ILE A 250 -0.43 4.57 -19.53
N ALA A 251 -1.64 4.42 -18.98
CA ALA A 251 -2.88 4.35 -19.72
C ALA A 251 -3.13 5.62 -20.55
N LYS A 252 -3.00 6.81 -19.96
CA LYS A 252 -3.14 8.09 -20.68
C LYS A 252 -2.13 8.21 -21.84
N HIS A 253 -0.87 7.85 -21.59
CA HIS A 253 0.17 7.90 -22.62
C HIS A 253 -0.11 6.90 -23.75
N SER A 254 -0.50 5.67 -23.41
CA SER A 254 -0.84 4.62 -24.36
C SER A 254 -1.95 5.06 -25.32
N ILE A 255 -3.05 5.62 -24.77
CA ILE A 255 -4.17 6.12 -25.59
C ILE A 255 -3.71 7.28 -26.49
N ALA A 256 -2.92 8.22 -25.96
CA ALA A 256 -2.47 9.38 -26.71
C ALA A 256 -1.49 9.04 -27.85
N THR A 257 -0.71 7.96 -27.70
CA THR A 257 0.32 7.56 -28.70
C THR A 257 -0.06 6.34 -29.53
N GLY A 258 -1.19 5.68 -29.22
CA GLY A 258 -1.57 4.43 -29.86
C GLY A 258 -0.68 3.24 -29.45
N THR A 259 0.10 3.36 -28.36
CA THR A 259 0.98 2.29 -27.91
C THR A 259 0.17 1.11 -27.37
N SER A 260 0.51 -0.11 -27.77
CA SER A 260 -0.13 -1.34 -27.32
C SER A 260 0.83 -2.23 -26.51
N PHE A 261 0.26 -3.13 -25.71
CA PHE A 261 1.00 -4.05 -24.81
C PHE A 261 0.54 -5.50 -25.02
N PRO A 262 0.88 -6.14 -26.17
CA PRO A 262 0.34 -7.46 -26.53
C PRO A 262 0.79 -8.57 -25.60
N LEU A 263 1.89 -8.40 -24.87
CA LEU A 263 2.41 -9.40 -23.92
C LEU A 263 1.89 -9.19 -22.50
N LEU A 264 1.28 -8.03 -22.18
CA LEU A 264 0.80 -7.72 -20.85
C LEU A 264 -0.52 -8.44 -20.59
N LYS A 265 -0.47 -9.48 -19.75
CA LYS A 265 -1.60 -10.36 -19.44
C LYS A 265 -2.43 -9.87 -18.25
N LYS A 266 -1.74 -9.37 -17.20
CA LYS A 266 -2.37 -9.04 -15.91
C LYS A 266 -1.87 -7.67 -15.39
N ILE A 267 -2.77 -6.86 -14.86
CA ILE A 267 -2.47 -5.66 -14.07
C ILE A 267 -3.15 -5.82 -12.72
N PHE A 268 -2.41 -5.62 -11.63
CA PHE A 268 -2.94 -5.47 -10.29
C PHE A 268 -2.66 -4.06 -9.79
N THR A 269 -3.69 -3.38 -9.31
CA THR A 269 -3.56 -2.01 -8.81
C THR A 269 -4.34 -1.83 -7.52
N GLY A 270 -3.81 -1.04 -6.60
CA GLY A 270 -4.42 -0.83 -5.29
C GLY A 270 -3.66 0.19 -4.44
N GLY A 271 -4.02 0.26 -3.16
CA GLY A 271 -3.44 1.23 -2.23
C GLY A 271 -4.07 2.63 -2.29
N ALA A 272 -4.86 2.92 -3.32
CA ALA A 272 -5.71 4.11 -3.44
C ALA A 272 -7.02 3.75 -4.17
N PRO A 273 -8.09 4.54 -3.99
CA PRO A 273 -9.34 4.32 -4.70
C PRO A 273 -9.16 4.41 -6.22
N VAL A 274 -9.80 3.50 -6.94
CA VAL A 274 -9.98 3.55 -8.39
C VAL A 274 -11.47 3.65 -8.65
N PHE A 275 -11.90 4.75 -9.25
CA PHE A 275 -13.30 4.96 -9.59
C PHE A 275 -13.64 4.45 -11.00
N PRO A 276 -14.91 4.23 -11.35
CA PRO A 276 -15.31 3.68 -12.63
C PRO A 276 -14.76 4.42 -13.86
N ALA A 277 -14.68 5.75 -13.82
CA ALA A 277 -14.09 6.54 -14.91
C ALA A 277 -12.59 6.21 -15.12
N GLU A 278 -11.87 5.95 -14.04
CA GLU A 278 -10.46 5.53 -14.10
C GLU A 278 -10.35 4.06 -14.53
N ALA A 279 -11.24 3.19 -14.07
CA ALA A 279 -11.31 1.81 -14.55
C ALA A 279 -11.62 1.76 -16.08
N GLU A 280 -12.50 2.64 -16.57
CA GLU A 280 -12.78 2.78 -18.00
C GLU A 280 -11.52 3.19 -18.80
N LEU A 281 -10.72 4.12 -18.26
CA LEU A 281 -9.43 4.49 -18.87
C LEU A 281 -8.51 3.26 -18.97
N TYR A 282 -8.45 2.41 -17.93
CA TYR A 282 -7.63 1.20 -17.94
C TYR A 282 -8.12 0.18 -18.96
N THR A 283 -9.42 -0.06 -19.05
CA THR A 283 -9.97 -1.01 -20.01
C THR A 283 -9.79 -0.56 -21.47
N LYS A 284 -9.79 0.75 -21.72
CA LYS A 284 -9.49 1.32 -23.05
C LYS A 284 -8.00 1.21 -23.40
N ALA A 285 -7.12 1.47 -22.44
CA ALA A 285 -5.67 1.42 -22.67
C ALA A 285 -5.13 -0.02 -22.78
N PHE A 286 -5.75 -0.96 -22.06
CA PHE A 286 -5.30 -2.34 -21.95
C PHE A 286 -6.44 -3.33 -22.25
N PRO A 287 -7.01 -3.34 -23.48
CA PRO A 287 -8.25 -4.07 -23.79
C PRO A 287 -8.12 -5.60 -23.66
N GLN A 288 -6.91 -6.14 -23.84
CA GLN A 288 -6.63 -7.59 -23.76
C GLN A 288 -6.08 -8.01 -22.39
N THR A 289 -5.84 -7.06 -21.48
CA THR A 289 -5.23 -7.31 -20.18
C THR A 289 -6.29 -7.41 -19.10
N LYS A 290 -6.23 -8.45 -18.27
CA LYS A 290 -7.03 -8.52 -17.07
C LYS A 290 -6.51 -7.51 -16.05
N THR A 291 -7.29 -6.46 -15.77
CA THR A 291 -6.94 -5.44 -14.77
C THR A 291 -7.77 -5.64 -13.52
N GLU A 292 -7.12 -5.92 -12.40
CA GLU A 292 -7.74 -6.20 -11.11
C GLU A 292 -7.38 -5.10 -10.11
N ILE A 293 -8.41 -4.55 -9.48
CA ILE A 293 -8.32 -3.50 -8.48
C ILE A 293 -8.43 -4.16 -7.11
N VAL A 294 -7.38 -4.03 -6.29
CA VAL A 294 -7.29 -4.69 -4.98
C VAL A 294 -7.53 -3.66 -3.88
N TYR A 295 -8.49 -3.94 -3.01
CA TYR A 295 -8.71 -3.20 -1.77
C TYR A 295 -8.02 -3.91 -0.62
N GLY A 296 -7.25 -3.13 0.14
CA GLY A 296 -6.52 -3.58 1.31
C GLY A 296 -5.71 -2.48 1.96
N SER A 297 -5.03 -2.82 3.02
CA SER A 297 -4.16 -1.91 3.78
C SER A 297 -2.86 -2.62 4.19
N THR A 298 -1.92 -1.87 4.75
CA THR A 298 -0.70 -2.45 5.34
C THR A 298 -1.00 -3.53 6.38
N GLU A 299 -2.13 -3.40 7.06
CA GLU A 299 -2.59 -4.27 8.13
C GLU A 299 -3.39 -5.49 7.63
N ALA A 300 -3.92 -5.43 6.42
CA ALA A 300 -4.71 -6.51 5.82
C ALA A 300 -4.73 -6.38 4.30
N GLU A 301 -4.05 -7.26 3.59
CA GLU A 301 -3.97 -7.26 2.13
C GLU A 301 -3.82 -8.68 1.60
N PRO A 302 -4.76 -9.11 0.70
CA PRO A 302 -5.95 -8.39 0.21
C PRO A 302 -7.14 -8.48 1.18
N ILE A 303 -8.04 -7.48 1.17
CA ILE A 303 -9.36 -7.58 1.80
C ILE A 303 -10.39 -8.01 0.76
N SER A 304 -10.47 -7.33 -0.37
CA SER A 304 -11.32 -7.68 -1.50
C SER A 304 -10.72 -7.23 -2.83
N SER A 305 -11.34 -7.58 -3.93
CA SER A 305 -10.92 -7.09 -5.25
C SER A 305 -12.04 -7.16 -6.28
N ILE A 306 -11.91 -6.36 -7.33
CA ILE A 306 -12.85 -6.29 -8.44
C ILE A 306 -12.07 -6.15 -9.76
N GLU A 307 -12.57 -6.76 -10.83
CA GLU A 307 -12.03 -6.52 -12.17
C GLU A 307 -12.47 -5.15 -12.69
N ALA A 308 -11.58 -4.41 -13.35
CA ALA A 308 -11.87 -3.09 -13.88
C ALA A 308 -13.10 -3.08 -14.81
N LYS A 309 -13.27 -4.11 -15.64
CA LYS A 309 -14.45 -4.24 -16.53
C LYS A 309 -15.77 -4.33 -15.76
N GLU A 310 -15.77 -4.97 -14.60
CA GLU A 310 -16.97 -5.04 -13.74
C GLU A 310 -17.22 -3.71 -13.04
N LEU A 311 -16.16 -3.03 -12.61
CA LEU A 311 -16.30 -1.73 -11.96
C LEU A 311 -16.85 -0.66 -12.92
N VAL A 312 -16.49 -0.70 -14.20
CA VAL A 312 -17.04 0.22 -15.23
C VAL A 312 -18.56 0.16 -15.30
N LYS A 313 -19.18 -1.02 -15.09
CA LYS A 313 -20.64 -1.19 -15.12
C LYS A 313 -21.36 -0.43 -13.98
N GLU A 314 -20.64 -0.07 -12.92
CA GLU A 314 -21.19 0.65 -11.76
C GLU A 314 -21.15 2.18 -11.91
N LYS A 315 -20.75 2.71 -13.07
CA LYS A 315 -20.55 4.15 -13.31
C LYS A 315 -21.75 5.03 -12.92
N GLU A 316 -22.96 4.54 -13.19
CA GLU A 316 -24.19 5.28 -12.90
C GLU A 316 -24.70 5.08 -11.47
N ASN A 317 -24.24 4.04 -10.78
CA ASN A 317 -24.74 3.62 -9.47
C ASN A 317 -23.96 4.22 -8.29
N ILE A 318 -22.82 4.87 -8.54
CA ILE A 318 -21.89 5.25 -7.47
C ILE A 318 -22.47 6.23 -6.47
N LEU A 319 -23.26 7.22 -6.92
CA LEU A 319 -23.89 8.18 -6.00
C LEU A 319 -24.86 7.51 -5.01
N GLN A 320 -25.47 6.39 -5.42
CA GLN A 320 -26.44 5.67 -4.62
C GLN A 320 -25.78 4.57 -3.76
N LYS A 321 -24.79 3.86 -4.33
CA LYS A 321 -24.23 2.63 -3.74
C LYS A 321 -22.84 2.79 -3.15
N GLY A 322 -22.11 3.85 -3.47
CA GLY A 322 -20.67 3.94 -3.12
C GLY A 322 -19.78 3.16 -4.07
N LEU A 323 -18.51 3.03 -3.71
CA LEU A 323 -17.50 2.37 -4.55
C LEU A 323 -17.51 0.85 -4.31
N LYS A 324 -17.94 0.09 -5.31
CA LYS A 324 -17.83 -1.37 -5.32
C LYS A 324 -16.38 -1.81 -5.31
N VAL A 325 -15.97 -2.61 -4.33
CA VAL A 325 -14.62 -3.17 -4.22
C VAL A 325 -14.59 -4.69 -4.32
N GLY A 326 -15.74 -5.28 -4.62
CA GLY A 326 -15.90 -6.69 -4.95
C GLY A 326 -16.08 -7.61 -3.74
N GLN A 327 -15.99 -8.91 -3.98
CA GLN A 327 -16.12 -9.89 -2.91
C GLN A 327 -14.91 -9.92 -2.02
N PRO A 328 -15.08 -10.11 -0.70
CA PRO A 328 -13.98 -10.35 0.21
C PRO A 328 -13.12 -11.55 -0.24
N TYR A 329 -11.82 -11.44 0.02
CA TYR A 329 -10.91 -12.56 -0.17
C TYR A 329 -11.36 -13.75 0.69
N ARG A 330 -11.33 -14.96 0.16
CA ARG A 330 -11.93 -16.16 0.80
C ARG A 330 -11.46 -16.45 2.23
N LYS A 331 -10.27 -15.97 2.62
CA LYS A 331 -9.74 -16.08 3.99
C LYS A 331 -9.86 -14.77 4.79
N ALA A 332 -10.46 -13.73 4.22
CA ALA A 332 -10.78 -12.49 4.90
C ALA A 332 -12.22 -12.54 5.41
N ASN A 333 -12.39 -12.67 6.71
CA ASN A 333 -13.70 -12.47 7.33
C ASN A 333 -13.94 -10.97 7.47
N VAL A 334 -15.00 -10.47 6.84
CA VAL A 334 -15.38 -9.05 6.90
C VAL A 334 -16.69 -8.92 7.68
N LYS A 335 -16.73 -7.97 8.60
CA LYS A 335 -17.96 -7.55 9.29
C LYS A 335 -18.09 -6.03 9.20
N ILE A 336 -19.31 -5.55 9.21
CA ILE A 336 -19.62 -4.12 9.29
C ILE A 336 -20.16 -3.86 10.68
N ILE A 337 -19.52 -2.96 11.41
CA ILE A 337 -19.92 -2.63 12.79
C ILE A 337 -20.31 -1.16 12.92
N GLU A 338 -20.98 -0.83 14.00
CA GLU A 338 -21.25 0.56 14.36
C GLU A 338 -19.97 1.40 14.37
N ILE A 339 -20.04 2.61 13.81
CA ILE A 339 -18.91 3.55 13.84
C ILE A 339 -18.75 4.13 15.24
N ARG A 340 -17.62 3.90 15.86
CA ARG A 340 -17.29 4.33 17.23
C ARG A 340 -15.91 4.95 17.28
N GLU A 341 -15.77 6.03 18.02
CA GLU A 341 -14.45 6.68 18.26
C GLU A 341 -13.69 6.04 19.42
N ASP A 342 -14.41 5.43 20.35
CA ASP A 342 -13.86 4.79 21.52
C ASP A 342 -13.16 3.45 21.20
N ILE A 343 -12.38 2.98 22.16
CA ILE A 343 -11.76 1.66 22.11
C ILE A 343 -12.86 0.60 22.26
N ILE A 344 -12.92 -0.32 21.30
CA ILE A 344 -13.81 -1.47 21.37
C ILE A 344 -13.06 -2.62 22.04
N SER A 345 -13.57 -3.06 23.19
CA SER A 345 -13.07 -4.23 23.89
C SER A 345 -14.19 -5.25 24.00
N CYS A 346 -14.02 -6.37 23.32
CA CYS A 346 -14.92 -7.52 23.38
C CYS A 346 -14.16 -8.72 23.90
N THR A 347 -14.77 -9.47 24.81
CA THR A 347 -14.21 -10.71 25.39
C THR A 347 -14.84 -11.95 24.77
N ALA A 348 -16.01 -11.81 24.17
CA ALA A 348 -16.78 -12.88 23.54
C ALA A 348 -17.37 -12.46 22.18
N GLU A 349 -17.64 -13.44 21.33
CA GLU A 349 -18.21 -13.21 19.98
C GLU A 349 -19.60 -12.57 20.04
N GLU A 350 -20.37 -12.85 21.09
CA GLU A 350 -21.69 -12.26 21.30
C GLU A 350 -21.64 -10.75 21.50
N GLU A 351 -20.58 -10.24 22.15
CA GLU A 351 -20.37 -8.81 22.36
C GLU A 351 -20.07 -8.11 21.03
N LEU A 352 -19.21 -8.71 20.20
CA LEU A 352 -18.94 -8.17 18.87
C LEU A 352 -20.19 -8.23 17.98
N SER A 353 -20.95 -9.32 18.06
CA SER A 353 -22.18 -9.53 17.25
C SER A 353 -23.24 -8.46 17.50
N ARG A 354 -23.30 -7.89 18.72
CA ARG A 354 -24.21 -6.78 19.03
C ARG A 354 -23.83 -5.47 18.34
N LEU A 355 -22.57 -5.32 17.92
CA LEU A 355 -22.09 -4.15 17.18
C LEU A 355 -22.23 -4.32 15.67
N VAL A 356 -22.47 -5.55 15.20
CA VAL A 356 -22.60 -5.84 13.77
C VAL A 356 -23.90 -5.27 13.23
N LEU A 357 -23.79 -4.52 12.15
CA LEU A 357 -24.93 -3.93 11.46
C LEU A 357 -25.55 -4.90 10.46
N PRO A 358 -26.87 -4.78 10.22
CA PRO A 358 -27.55 -5.51 9.14
C PRO A 358 -26.96 -5.20 7.77
N GLU A 359 -27.17 -6.11 6.80
CA GLU A 359 -26.82 -5.92 5.41
C GLU A 359 -27.30 -4.57 4.85
N GLY A 360 -26.47 -3.95 4.00
CA GLY A 360 -26.76 -2.66 3.38
C GLY A 360 -26.63 -1.46 4.31
N LYS A 361 -26.37 -1.63 5.60
CA LYS A 361 -26.15 -0.51 6.53
C LYS A 361 -24.68 -0.08 6.55
N ILE A 362 -24.48 1.23 6.39
CA ILE A 362 -23.14 1.84 6.44
C ILE A 362 -22.59 1.80 7.86
N GLY A 363 -21.39 1.24 8.02
CA GLY A 363 -20.67 1.17 9.27
C GLY A 363 -19.16 1.12 9.06
N GLU A 364 -18.41 0.86 10.13
CA GLU A 364 -16.96 0.63 10.04
C GLU A 364 -16.67 -0.79 9.54
N ILE A 365 -15.80 -0.91 8.55
CA ILE A 365 -15.34 -2.19 8.03
C ILE A 365 -14.29 -2.74 8.98
N ILE A 366 -14.52 -3.94 9.51
CA ILE A 366 -13.52 -4.69 10.26
C ILE A 366 -13.18 -5.99 9.52
N VAL A 367 -11.92 -6.40 9.62
CA VAL A 367 -11.44 -7.59 8.92
C VAL A 367 -10.61 -8.48 9.83
N SER A 368 -10.81 -9.80 9.71
CA SER A 368 -10.03 -10.83 10.36
C SER A 368 -9.58 -11.89 9.34
N GLY A 369 -8.43 -12.50 9.61
CA GLY A 369 -7.87 -13.56 8.77
C GLY A 369 -6.41 -13.83 9.11
N PRO A 370 -5.81 -14.90 8.59
CA PRO A 370 -4.43 -15.26 8.89
C PRO A 370 -3.42 -14.20 8.40
N HIS A 371 -3.75 -13.49 7.33
CA HIS A 371 -2.96 -12.41 6.74
C HIS A 371 -3.26 -11.03 7.34
N VAL A 372 -3.98 -10.96 8.46
CA VAL A 372 -4.27 -9.71 9.18
C VAL A 372 -3.20 -9.44 10.23
N LEU A 373 -2.58 -8.26 10.16
CA LEU A 373 -1.56 -7.83 11.11
C LEU A 373 -2.14 -7.77 12.53
N ARG A 374 -1.46 -8.41 13.47
CA ARG A 374 -1.92 -8.52 14.86
C ARG A 374 -1.36 -7.45 15.77
N GLU A 375 -0.19 -6.89 15.49
CA GLU A 375 0.56 -6.06 16.43
C GLU A 375 1.19 -4.82 15.79
N TYR A 376 1.32 -3.78 16.61
CA TYR A 376 2.17 -2.63 16.31
C TYR A 376 3.35 -2.61 17.26
N PHE A 377 4.54 -2.37 16.73
CA PHE A 377 5.76 -2.34 17.53
C PHE A 377 5.79 -1.12 18.45
N ASN A 378 5.96 -1.34 19.76
CA ASN A 378 6.01 -0.30 20.79
C ASN A 378 4.86 0.73 20.73
N ASN A 379 3.65 0.31 20.36
CA ASN A 379 2.50 1.21 20.27
C ASN A 379 1.19 0.54 20.75
N GLU A 380 1.08 0.36 22.05
CA GLU A 380 -0.09 -0.26 22.70
C GLU A 380 -1.36 0.56 22.48
N LYS A 381 -1.25 1.90 22.43
CA LYS A 381 -2.40 2.76 22.14
C LYS A 381 -2.98 2.48 20.76
N ALA A 382 -2.13 2.39 19.73
CA ALA A 382 -2.57 2.05 18.39
C ALA A 382 -3.14 0.63 18.33
N LEU A 383 -2.56 -0.31 19.10
CA LEU A 383 -3.08 -1.67 19.20
C LEU A 383 -4.52 -1.66 19.70
N LYS A 384 -4.77 -1.05 20.86
CA LYS A 384 -6.11 -0.97 21.47
C LYS A 384 -7.14 -0.24 20.60
N GLN A 385 -6.72 0.79 19.87
CA GLN A 385 -7.62 1.56 19.00
C GLN A 385 -8.00 0.82 17.71
N ASN A 386 -7.10 0.00 17.17
CA ASN A 386 -7.29 -0.57 15.82
C ASN A 386 -7.47 -2.08 15.82
N LYS A 387 -7.42 -2.74 16.98
CA LYS A 387 -7.56 -4.20 17.06
C LYS A 387 -8.55 -4.60 18.13
N ILE A 388 -9.39 -5.57 17.80
CA ILE A 388 -10.30 -6.25 18.71
C ILE A 388 -9.85 -7.71 18.77
N PHE A 389 -9.62 -8.22 19.95
CA PHE A 389 -9.20 -9.62 20.15
C PHE A 389 -10.34 -10.38 20.84
N ILE A 390 -10.76 -11.47 20.18
CA ILE A 390 -11.74 -12.41 20.75
C ILE A 390 -11.10 -13.79 20.68
N ASN A 391 -10.76 -14.36 21.82
CA ASN A 391 -9.93 -15.56 21.91
C ASN A 391 -8.62 -15.37 21.11
N GLU A 392 -8.34 -16.24 20.15
CA GLU A 392 -7.16 -16.12 19.29
C GLU A 392 -7.40 -15.30 18.01
N GLN A 393 -8.63 -14.91 17.74
CA GLN A 393 -8.99 -14.15 16.55
C GLN A 393 -8.71 -12.65 16.73
N CYS A 394 -8.03 -12.07 15.74
CA CYS A 394 -7.75 -10.63 15.67
C CYS A 394 -8.60 -9.99 14.59
N TRP A 395 -9.45 -9.05 14.97
CA TRP A 395 -10.17 -8.17 14.06
C TRP A 395 -9.46 -6.83 13.94
N HIS A 396 -9.16 -6.44 12.72
CA HIS A 396 -8.59 -5.12 12.42
C HIS A 396 -9.69 -4.13 12.08
N ARG A 397 -9.77 -3.02 12.81
CA ARG A 397 -10.58 -1.86 12.49
C ARG A 397 -9.85 -1.08 11.38
N THR A 398 -10.42 -1.05 10.17
CA THR A 398 -9.79 -0.41 9.02
C THR A 398 -9.86 1.11 9.08
N GLY A 399 -10.85 1.65 9.81
CA GLY A 399 -11.23 3.05 9.78
C GLY A 399 -11.89 3.47 8.47
N ASP A 400 -12.15 2.52 7.56
CA ASP A 400 -12.95 2.74 6.35
C ASP A 400 -14.41 2.48 6.65
N SER A 401 -15.29 3.29 6.08
CA SER A 401 -16.74 3.09 6.12
C SER A 401 -17.23 2.40 4.87
N GLY A 402 -18.26 1.57 5.04
CA GLY A 402 -18.84 0.82 3.95
C GLY A 402 -19.95 -0.11 4.40
N TYR A 403 -20.37 -0.97 3.52
CA TYR A 403 -21.39 -1.99 3.80
C TYR A 403 -21.17 -3.22 2.90
N VAL A 404 -21.79 -4.32 3.28
CA VAL A 404 -21.89 -5.53 2.45
C VAL A 404 -23.35 -5.65 2.01
N ASP A 405 -23.58 -5.92 0.72
CA ASP A 405 -24.93 -6.13 0.18
C ASP A 405 -25.40 -7.59 0.34
N SER A 406 -26.62 -7.87 -0.11
CA SER A 406 -27.23 -9.20 -0.04
C SER A 406 -26.54 -10.27 -0.89
N GLU A 407 -25.67 -9.88 -1.80
CA GLU A 407 -24.83 -10.79 -2.61
C GLU A 407 -23.45 -11.01 -1.99
N GLY A 408 -23.17 -10.41 -0.83
CA GLY A 408 -21.88 -10.48 -0.15
C GLY A 408 -20.82 -9.57 -0.76
N ILE A 409 -21.21 -8.60 -1.58
CA ILE A 409 -20.30 -7.65 -2.21
C ILE A 409 -20.00 -6.49 -1.27
N LEU A 410 -18.73 -6.16 -1.12
CA LEU A 410 -18.28 -5.04 -0.30
C LEU A 410 -18.27 -3.73 -1.10
N TYR A 411 -18.82 -2.68 -0.48
CA TYR A 411 -18.84 -1.31 -0.98
C TYR A 411 -18.17 -0.37 0.00
N LEU A 412 -17.34 0.56 -0.49
CA LEU A 412 -16.74 1.63 0.29
C LEU A 412 -17.57 2.91 0.19
N THR A 413 -17.73 3.58 1.32
CA THR A 413 -18.33 4.92 1.41
C THR A 413 -17.33 5.97 1.91
N GLY A 414 -16.08 5.58 2.17
CA GLY A 414 -14.98 6.48 2.51
C GLY A 414 -14.30 6.14 3.83
N ARG A 415 -13.89 7.16 4.58
CA ARG A 415 -13.29 7.01 5.92
C ARG A 415 -14.35 7.32 6.98
N CYS A 416 -14.39 6.56 8.06
CA CYS A 416 -15.33 6.78 9.16
C CYS A 416 -15.30 8.22 9.70
N ASN A 417 -14.10 8.78 9.84
CA ASN A 417 -13.90 10.12 10.39
C ASN A 417 -14.17 11.26 9.39
N THR A 418 -14.53 10.97 8.14
CA THR A 418 -14.90 11.98 7.14
C THR A 418 -16.40 12.03 6.88
N LEU A 419 -17.17 11.10 7.46
CA LEU A 419 -18.61 11.10 7.33
C LEU A 419 -19.20 12.35 7.98
N ILE A 420 -20.21 12.93 7.32
CA ILE A 420 -20.94 14.11 7.78
C ILE A 420 -22.34 13.67 8.20
N TYR A 421 -22.71 13.98 9.43
CA TYR A 421 -24.03 13.68 9.98
C TYR A 421 -24.89 14.95 10.00
N ARG A 422 -25.96 14.97 9.19
CA ARG A 422 -26.83 16.13 9.07
C ARG A 422 -28.29 15.70 8.85
N ASN A 423 -29.23 16.27 9.62
CA ASN A 423 -30.66 16.02 9.46
C ASN A 423 -31.03 14.52 9.38
N ASN A 424 -30.48 13.69 10.25
CA ASN A 424 -30.62 12.24 10.27
C ASN A 424 -30.08 11.52 9.00
N LEU A 425 -29.33 12.21 8.16
CA LEU A 425 -28.64 11.64 7.00
C LEU A 425 -27.15 11.49 7.28
N THR A 426 -26.58 10.39 6.84
CA THR A 426 -25.15 10.17 6.78
C THR A 426 -24.67 10.49 5.37
N ILE A 427 -23.89 11.58 5.23
CA ILE A 427 -23.30 12.00 3.97
C ILE A 427 -21.87 11.47 3.92
N ALA A 428 -21.53 10.77 2.87
CA ALA A 428 -20.19 10.24 2.63
C ALA A 428 -19.48 11.04 1.56
N PRO A 429 -18.58 11.98 1.90
CA PRO A 429 -17.89 12.86 0.94
C PRO A 429 -17.17 12.10 -0.18
N PHE A 430 -16.62 10.95 0.13
CA PHE A 430 -15.95 10.07 -0.80
C PHE A 430 -16.80 9.68 -2.03
N ILE A 431 -18.10 9.49 -1.84
CA ILE A 431 -19.01 9.18 -2.95
C ILE A 431 -19.12 10.37 -3.89
N TYR A 432 -19.17 11.58 -3.34
CA TYR A 432 -19.22 12.82 -4.11
C TYR A 432 -17.89 13.15 -4.78
N GLU A 433 -16.76 12.75 -4.20
CA GLU A 433 -15.44 12.87 -4.85
C GLU A 433 -15.43 12.16 -6.20
N ASN A 434 -16.06 10.98 -6.29
CA ASN A 434 -16.22 10.32 -7.55
C ASN A 434 -17.09 11.12 -8.54
N TYR A 435 -18.24 11.64 -8.08
CA TYR A 435 -19.12 12.45 -8.92
C TYR A 435 -18.35 13.68 -9.47
N PHE A 436 -17.64 14.39 -8.62
CA PHE A 436 -16.85 15.56 -9.05
C PHE A 436 -15.82 15.19 -10.13
N GLN A 437 -15.22 14.01 -10.07
CA GLN A 437 -14.27 13.54 -11.10
C GLN A 437 -14.95 13.22 -12.44
N THR A 438 -16.26 13.01 -12.47
CA THR A 438 -17.02 12.80 -13.73
C THR A 438 -17.39 14.09 -14.41
N LEU A 439 -17.32 15.24 -13.71
CA LEU A 439 -17.64 16.54 -14.29
C LEU A 439 -16.52 17.02 -15.17
N GLU A 440 -16.86 17.45 -16.37
CA GLU A 440 -15.94 18.12 -17.28
C GLU A 440 -15.38 19.37 -16.60
N ASN A 441 -14.11 19.69 -16.83
CA ASN A 441 -13.40 20.81 -16.22
C ASN A 441 -13.20 20.76 -14.69
N VAL A 442 -13.59 19.70 -13.99
CA VAL A 442 -13.23 19.47 -12.59
C VAL A 442 -11.99 18.58 -12.52
N GLU A 443 -11.00 19.00 -11.75
CA GLU A 443 -9.82 18.18 -11.44
C GLU A 443 -10.06 17.32 -10.20
N MET A 444 -10.67 17.91 -9.16
CA MET A 444 -11.00 17.25 -7.90
C MET A 444 -12.08 18.03 -7.15
N GLY A 445 -12.89 17.35 -6.36
CA GLY A 445 -13.87 17.98 -5.48
C GLY A 445 -14.23 17.08 -4.31
N THR A 446 -14.73 17.68 -3.23
CA THR A 446 -15.23 16.96 -2.06
C THR A 446 -16.27 17.80 -1.30
N LEU A 447 -16.94 17.17 -0.33
CA LEU A 447 -17.83 17.83 0.60
C LEU A 447 -17.17 17.94 1.98
N LEU A 448 -17.28 19.09 2.61
CA LEU A 448 -16.91 19.30 4.02
C LEU A 448 -18.01 20.02 4.78
N GLN A 449 -18.10 19.74 6.07
CA GLN A 449 -18.90 20.57 6.98
C GLN A 449 -18.03 21.68 7.55
N LEU A 450 -18.29 22.92 7.13
CA LEU A 450 -17.59 24.14 7.56
C LEU A 450 -18.58 25.07 8.25
N ASN A 451 -18.33 25.43 9.51
CA ASN A 451 -19.22 26.34 10.26
C ASN A 451 -20.70 25.94 10.17
N ASN A 452 -21.00 24.67 10.38
CA ASN A 452 -22.33 24.05 10.25
C ASN A 452 -22.95 24.09 8.84
N LYS A 453 -22.20 24.52 7.82
CA LYS A 453 -22.63 24.51 6.42
C LYS A 453 -22.01 23.34 5.67
N LEU A 454 -22.81 22.60 4.92
CA LEU A 454 -22.31 21.63 3.97
C LEU A 454 -21.72 22.38 2.78
N THR A 455 -20.42 22.28 2.59
CA THR A 455 -19.68 23.05 1.59
C THR A 455 -19.05 22.12 0.57
N ALA A 456 -19.32 22.33 -0.73
CA ALA A 456 -18.60 21.70 -1.81
C ALA A 456 -17.31 22.49 -2.08
N LEU A 457 -16.17 21.81 -1.97
CA LEU A 457 -14.85 22.37 -2.32
C LEU A 457 -14.42 21.78 -3.64
N VAL A 458 -14.08 22.62 -4.62
CA VAL A 458 -13.84 22.17 -6.00
C VAL A 458 -12.59 22.82 -6.58
N GLU A 459 -11.70 22.00 -7.13
CA GLU A 459 -10.57 22.38 -7.96
C GLU A 459 -10.98 22.25 -9.44
N VAL A 460 -11.01 23.37 -10.16
CA VAL A 460 -11.34 23.36 -11.60
C VAL A 460 -10.09 23.44 -12.47
N LYS A 461 -10.15 22.82 -13.65
CA LYS A 461 -9.06 22.88 -14.66
C LYS A 461 -9.04 24.22 -15.40
N ASN A 462 -10.19 24.88 -15.47
CA ASN A 462 -10.38 26.14 -16.16
C ASN A 462 -11.28 27.06 -15.35
N GLU A 463 -10.79 28.26 -15.04
CA GLU A 463 -11.51 29.27 -14.28
C GLU A 463 -12.87 29.64 -14.90
N ASN A 464 -12.98 29.65 -16.24
CA ASN A 464 -14.20 29.99 -16.96
C ASN A 464 -15.33 28.95 -16.78
N ALA A 465 -14.99 27.73 -16.34
CA ALA A 465 -15.96 26.65 -16.13
C ALA A 465 -16.70 26.70 -14.77
N LYS A 466 -16.35 27.66 -13.89
CA LYS A 466 -16.91 27.72 -12.53
C LYS A 466 -18.44 27.82 -12.50
N THR A 467 -19.04 28.56 -13.42
CA THR A 467 -20.51 28.72 -13.49
C THR A 467 -21.17 27.40 -13.87
N GLU A 468 -20.73 26.76 -14.93
CA GLU A 468 -21.24 25.46 -15.39
C GLU A 468 -21.08 24.38 -14.31
N VAL A 469 -19.89 24.30 -13.68
CA VAL A 469 -19.64 23.35 -12.59
C VAL A 469 -20.55 23.58 -11.41
N ARG A 470 -20.82 24.85 -11.03
CA ARG A 470 -21.75 25.19 -9.95
C ARG A 470 -23.18 24.74 -10.28
N GLU A 471 -23.63 24.95 -11.51
CA GLU A 471 -24.95 24.49 -11.95
C GLU A 471 -25.09 22.99 -11.83
N LYS A 472 -24.10 22.21 -12.25
CA LYS A 472 -24.08 20.74 -12.12
C LYS A 472 -24.07 20.29 -10.66
N ILE A 473 -23.36 20.99 -9.78
CA ILE A 473 -23.36 20.67 -8.34
C ILE A 473 -24.75 20.92 -7.73
N ASN A 474 -25.46 21.93 -8.18
CA ASN A 474 -26.81 22.24 -7.72
C ASN A 474 -27.88 21.24 -8.17
N THR A 475 -27.53 20.25 -9.00
CA THR A 475 -28.43 19.13 -9.37
C THR A 475 -28.27 17.91 -8.47
N LEU A 476 -27.37 17.93 -7.49
CA LEU A 476 -27.18 16.83 -6.54
C LEU A 476 -28.40 16.66 -5.64
N ASP A 477 -28.72 15.41 -5.29
CA ASP A 477 -29.81 15.09 -4.34
C ASP A 477 -29.55 15.70 -2.96
N ILE A 478 -28.28 15.84 -2.57
CA ILE A 478 -27.86 16.56 -1.36
C ILE A 478 -27.23 17.86 -1.79
N LEU A 479 -28.00 18.95 -1.68
CA LEU A 479 -27.53 20.29 -2.03
C LEU A 479 -26.55 20.81 -0.99
N PRO A 480 -25.33 21.21 -1.39
CA PRO A 480 -24.44 21.92 -0.51
C PRO A 480 -24.97 23.34 -0.25
N ASP A 481 -24.77 23.84 0.99
CA ASP A 481 -25.14 25.22 1.35
C ASP A 481 -24.21 26.25 0.67
N ALA A 482 -23.01 25.83 0.27
CA ALA A 482 -22.05 26.66 -0.43
C ALA A 482 -21.19 25.84 -1.40
N VAL A 483 -20.75 26.50 -2.48
CA VAL A 483 -19.75 25.97 -3.41
C VAL A 483 -18.57 26.92 -3.43
N VAL A 484 -17.41 26.43 -3.02
CA VAL A 484 -16.15 27.18 -2.94
C VAL A 484 -15.15 26.59 -3.92
N PHE A 485 -14.65 27.40 -4.83
CA PHE A 485 -13.59 27.02 -5.74
C PHE A 485 -12.24 27.36 -5.12
N ILE A 486 -11.33 26.39 -5.12
CA ILE A 486 -9.98 26.52 -4.60
C ILE A 486 -8.97 26.18 -5.69
N GLU A 487 -7.82 26.85 -5.66
CA GLU A 487 -6.77 26.68 -6.66
C GLU A 487 -6.27 25.24 -6.73
N LYS A 488 -6.04 24.61 -5.55
CA LYS A 488 -5.57 23.24 -5.46
C LYS A 488 -6.06 22.56 -4.19
N ILE A 489 -6.69 21.39 -4.34
CA ILE A 489 -7.03 20.52 -3.23
C ILE A 489 -5.77 19.77 -2.75
N PRO A 490 -5.39 19.88 -1.45
CA PRO A 490 -4.25 19.15 -0.89
C PRO A 490 -4.41 17.64 -1.05
N ARG A 491 -3.34 16.99 -1.49
CA ARG A 491 -3.33 15.53 -1.75
C ARG A 491 -2.31 14.83 -0.87
N ASP A 492 -2.58 13.57 -0.58
CA ASP A 492 -1.65 12.67 0.10
C ASP A 492 -0.35 12.53 -0.71
N PRO A 493 0.84 12.78 -0.10
CA PRO A 493 2.10 12.79 -0.81
C PRO A 493 2.53 11.40 -1.31
N ARG A 494 1.97 10.32 -0.75
CA ARG A 494 2.34 8.95 -1.09
C ARG A 494 1.72 8.49 -2.40
N HIS A 495 0.44 8.79 -2.60
CA HIS A 495 -0.33 8.30 -3.74
C HIS A 495 -0.74 9.40 -4.71
N ASN A 496 -0.66 10.65 -4.30
CA ASN A 496 -1.10 11.86 -5.03
C ASN A 496 -2.53 11.75 -5.62
N SER A 497 -3.35 10.89 -5.01
CA SER A 497 -4.71 10.56 -5.47
C SER A 497 -5.77 10.65 -4.38
N LYS A 498 -5.36 10.75 -3.10
CA LYS A 498 -6.27 10.89 -1.95
C LYS A 498 -6.25 12.33 -1.45
N ILE A 499 -7.40 12.83 -1.04
CA ILE A 499 -7.49 14.15 -0.40
C ILE A 499 -6.85 14.09 1.00
N ASP A 500 -5.97 15.06 1.28
CA ASP A 500 -5.45 15.32 2.63
C ASP A 500 -6.45 16.22 3.37
N TYR A 501 -7.46 15.60 3.97
CA TYR A 501 -8.54 16.31 4.67
C TYR A 501 -8.03 17.19 5.80
N ALA A 502 -6.97 16.82 6.50
CA ALA A 502 -6.40 17.61 7.58
C ALA A 502 -5.82 18.94 7.06
N LYS A 503 -5.05 18.88 5.97
CA LYS A 503 -4.55 20.09 5.32
C LYS A 503 -5.67 20.89 4.68
N LEU A 504 -6.64 20.23 4.03
CA LEU A 504 -7.76 20.89 3.40
C LEU A 504 -8.58 21.69 4.42
N SER A 505 -8.95 21.08 5.54
CA SER A 505 -9.66 21.76 6.62
C SER A 505 -8.87 22.95 7.16
N SER A 506 -7.56 22.81 7.36
CA SER A 506 -6.72 23.93 7.83
C SER A 506 -6.59 25.08 6.82
N LEU A 507 -6.71 24.78 5.52
CA LEU A 507 -6.66 25.78 4.44
C LEU A 507 -7.93 26.62 4.39
N VAL A 508 -9.11 26.01 4.59
CA VAL A 508 -10.41 26.68 4.44
C VAL A 508 -10.99 27.22 5.76
N SER A 509 -10.36 26.91 6.89
CA SER A 509 -10.71 27.46 8.21
C SER A 509 -10.03 28.82 8.51
N LYS A 510 -9.17 29.28 7.61
CA LYS A 510 -8.53 30.61 7.65
C LYS A 510 -9.34 31.61 6.85
#